data_b071cfb5d962d29dbb8cf6c3ac6a9333
#
_entry.id   b071cfb5d962d29dbb8cf6c3ac6a9333
#
_cell.length_a   1.000
_cell.length_b   1.000
_cell.length_c   1.000
_cell.angle_alpha   90.00
_cell.angle_beta   90.00
_cell.angle_gamma   90.00
#
_symmetry.space_group_name_H-M   'P 1'
#
loop_
_entity.id
_entity.type
_entity.pdbx_description
1 polymer ?
#
loop_
_entity_poly.entity_id
_entity_poly.type
_entity_poly.pdbx_seq_one_letter_code
_entity_poly.pdbx_strand_id
1 'polypeptide(L)'
;MKKRVLLVDDEPRVRASLRTVLEPTYEILEAADAAEGLKSFKHDAPDLVLLDVILPGTDGLAALQTMRTENRAVPVIMLTGTKSVKTAVDAMKLGAADYLSKPFDVEELQIVIERTLGKQELEQEVRQLRAQVVQRYAFHNLIGKSPAMQEIYAKIEQVADSRTTVLVTGESGTGKELVAKAIHYNSARRERPFVALNCAALPETLIESELFGHEKGSFTDATARRVGQFELA
;
A
#
# COMPACT_ATOMS: atom_id res chain seq x y z
N MET A 1 -12.30 14.72 11.73
CA MET A 1 -11.49 15.89 11.29
C MET A 1 -11.56 15.94 9.78
N LYS A 2 -11.62 17.17 9.20
CA LYS A 2 -11.48 17.31 7.74
C LYS A 2 -10.05 16.95 7.32
N LYS A 3 -9.89 16.31 6.16
CA LYS A 3 -8.57 16.09 5.57
C LYS A 3 -7.98 17.39 5.05
N ARG A 4 -6.66 17.54 5.17
CA ARG A 4 -5.94 18.74 4.74
C ARG A 4 -5.44 18.59 3.32
N VAL A 5 -5.82 19.52 2.46
CA VAL A 5 -5.38 19.60 1.06
C VAL A 5 -4.51 20.83 0.87
N LEU A 6 -3.26 20.63 0.48
CA LEU A 6 -2.35 21.72 0.15
C LEU A 6 -2.46 22.08 -1.33
N LEU A 7 -2.81 23.34 -1.61
CA LEU A 7 -2.86 23.92 -2.96
C LEU A 7 -1.57 24.70 -3.21
N VAL A 8 -0.81 24.28 -4.21
CA VAL A 8 0.41 24.98 -4.64
C VAL A 8 0.24 25.45 -6.07
N ASP A 9 -0.03 26.72 -6.26
CA ASP A 9 -0.32 27.34 -7.56
C ASP A 9 0.01 28.82 -7.47
N ASP A 10 0.66 29.42 -8.45
CA ASP A 10 1.06 30.83 -8.43
C ASP A 10 -0.12 31.77 -8.76
N GLU A 11 -1.15 31.30 -9.44
CA GLU A 11 -2.32 32.08 -9.81
C GLU A 11 -3.30 32.26 -8.64
N PRO A 12 -3.47 33.46 -8.03
CA PRO A 12 -4.39 33.67 -6.90
C PRO A 12 -5.84 33.34 -7.24
N ARG A 13 -6.24 33.53 -8.52
CA ARG A 13 -7.61 33.23 -8.98
C ARG A 13 -7.88 31.73 -9.00
N VAL A 14 -6.90 30.94 -9.41
CA VAL A 14 -6.99 29.47 -9.40
C VAL A 14 -7.09 28.96 -7.96
N ARG A 15 -6.22 29.43 -7.06
CA ARG A 15 -6.29 29.06 -5.64
C ARG A 15 -7.62 29.41 -5.01
N ALA A 16 -8.12 30.65 -5.23
CA ALA A 16 -9.42 31.07 -4.69
C ALA A 16 -10.59 30.22 -5.22
N SER A 17 -10.57 29.87 -6.49
CA SER A 17 -11.58 29.01 -7.11
C SER A 17 -11.55 27.60 -6.52
N LEU A 18 -10.37 26.97 -6.45
CA LEU A 18 -10.17 25.65 -5.86
C LEU A 18 -10.57 25.64 -4.38
N ARG A 19 -10.18 26.66 -3.63
CA ARG A 19 -10.58 26.81 -2.22
C ARG A 19 -12.10 26.82 -2.07
N THR A 20 -12.80 27.65 -2.83
CA THR A 20 -14.26 27.76 -2.75
C THR A 20 -14.95 26.41 -2.98
N VAL A 21 -14.43 25.60 -3.89
CA VAL A 21 -14.97 24.29 -4.23
C VAL A 21 -14.65 23.22 -3.18
N LEU A 22 -13.45 23.26 -2.60
CA LEU A 22 -12.95 22.18 -1.75
C LEU A 22 -13.15 22.44 -0.26
N GLU A 23 -13.22 23.70 0.20
CA GLU A 23 -13.36 24.09 1.61
C GLU A 23 -14.60 23.51 2.33
N PRO A 24 -15.75 23.24 1.65
CA PRO A 24 -16.86 22.55 2.30
C PRO A 24 -16.47 21.16 2.83
N THR A 25 -15.60 20.44 2.13
CA THR A 25 -15.24 19.05 2.44
C THR A 25 -13.87 18.92 3.11
N TYR A 26 -12.92 19.77 2.73
CA TYR A 26 -11.52 19.70 3.14
C TYR A 26 -11.07 20.93 3.92
N GLU A 27 -9.99 20.81 4.68
CA GLU A 27 -9.24 21.93 5.22
C GLU A 27 -8.17 22.33 4.20
N ILE A 28 -8.19 23.59 3.75
CA ILE A 28 -7.34 24.05 2.66
C ILE A 28 -6.14 24.80 3.18
N LEU A 29 -4.96 24.35 2.78
CA LEU A 29 -3.68 25.04 2.94
C LEU A 29 -3.29 25.61 1.57
N GLU A 30 -2.75 26.82 1.52
CA GLU A 30 -2.38 27.47 0.28
C GLU A 30 -0.90 27.85 0.28
N ALA A 31 -0.27 27.75 -0.90
CA ALA A 31 1.07 28.21 -1.16
C ALA A 31 1.12 28.84 -2.55
N ALA A 32 1.82 29.98 -2.70
CA ALA A 32 1.92 30.70 -3.94
C ALA A 32 3.13 30.29 -4.79
N ASP A 33 4.05 29.53 -4.23
CA ASP A 33 5.25 29.04 -4.91
C ASP A 33 5.71 27.69 -4.32
N ALA A 34 6.72 27.11 -4.98
CA ALA A 34 7.26 25.82 -4.56
C ALA A 34 7.94 25.85 -3.18
N ALA A 35 8.57 26.97 -2.78
CA ALA A 35 9.28 27.09 -1.52
C ALA A 35 8.29 27.12 -0.33
N GLU A 36 7.23 27.92 -0.46
CA GLU A 36 6.12 27.96 0.47
C GLU A 36 5.41 26.60 0.54
N GLY A 37 5.14 26.00 -0.61
CA GLY A 37 4.55 24.66 -0.73
C GLY A 37 5.35 23.59 -0.01
N LEU A 38 6.67 23.55 -0.20
CA LEU A 38 7.56 22.60 0.48
C LEU A 38 7.63 22.85 1.99
N LYS A 39 7.58 24.11 2.43
CA LYS A 39 7.54 24.47 3.84
C LYS A 39 6.23 23.98 4.50
N SER A 40 5.09 24.28 3.88
CA SER A 40 3.78 23.81 4.37
C SER A 40 3.68 22.29 4.36
N PHE A 41 4.20 21.63 3.32
CA PHE A 41 4.27 20.16 3.23
C PHE A 41 4.97 19.52 4.44
N LYS A 42 6.06 20.14 4.94
CA LYS A 42 6.83 19.66 6.10
C LYS A 42 6.13 19.92 7.44
N HIS A 43 5.57 21.12 7.60
CA HIS A 43 5.09 21.59 8.90
C HIS A 43 3.62 21.27 9.14
N ASP A 44 2.78 21.33 8.10
CA ASP A 44 1.34 21.22 8.25
C ASP A 44 0.82 19.81 7.97
N ALA A 45 1.69 18.91 7.52
CA ALA A 45 1.41 17.50 7.23
C ALA A 45 0.09 17.31 6.46
N PRO A 46 -0.01 17.77 5.19
CA PRO A 46 -1.23 17.61 4.38
C PRO A 46 -1.49 16.14 4.07
N ASP A 47 -2.77 15.81 3.89
CA ASP A 47 -3.21 14.47 3.45
C ASP A 47 -3.11 14.30 1.93
N LEU A 48 -3.13 15.42 1.18
CA LEU A 48 -3.02 15.46 -0.28
C LEU A 48 -2.45 16.80 -0.73
N VAL A 49 -1.71 16.82 -1.83
CA VAL A 49 -1.20 18.03 -2.47
C VAL A 49 -1.77 18.13 -3.89
N LEU A 50 -2.28 19.32 -4.24
CA LEU A 50 -2.53 19.75 -5.60
C LEU A 50 -1.39 20.71 -5.99
N LEU A 51 -0.57 20.32 -6.97
CA LEU A 51 0.67 21.01 -7.31
C LEU A 51 0.66 21.43 -8.78
N ASP A 52 0.76 22.72 -9.02
CA ASP A 52 0.96 23.19 -10.41
C ASP A 52 2.33 22.75 -10.94
N VAL A 53 2.35 22.38 -12.20
CA VAL A 53 3.59 22.08 -12.94
C VAL A 53 4.39 23.35 -13.17
N ILE A 54 3.74 24.46 -13.49
CA ILE A 54 4.38 25.73 -13.82
C ILE A 54 4.32 26.64 -12.60
N LEU A 55 5.44 26.78 -11.91
CA LEU A 55 5.58 27.67 -10.76
C LEU A 55 6.76 28.64 -10.98
N PRO A 56 6.69 29.87 -10.44
CA PRO A 56 7.79 30.80 -10.54
C PRO A 56 9.03 30.30 -9.78
N GLY A 57 10.18 30.39 -10.42
CA GLY A 57 11.48 30.09 -9.83
C GLY A 57 11.85 28.62 -9.78
N THR A 58 10.94 27.74 -9.40
CA THR A 58 11.18 26.28 -9.29
C THR A 58 10.11 25.52 -10.06
N ASP A 59 10.53 24.61 -10.94
CA ASP A 59 9.62 23.71 -11.66
C ASP A 59 8.83 22.84 -10.66
N GLY A 60 7.51 22.72 -10.86
CA GLY A 60 6.64 21.88 -10.05
C GLY A 60 7.06 20.40 -10.03
N LEU A 61 7.71 19.92 -11.11
CA LEU A 61 8.27 18.55 -11.14
C LEU A 61 9.45 18.40 -10.16
N ALA A 62 10.28 19.44 -10.00
CA ALA A 62 11.36 19.43 -8.99
C ALA A 62 10.80 19.49 -7.56
N ALA A 63 9.73 20.26 -7.34
CA ALA A 63 9.02 20.26 -6.07
C ALA A 63 8.41 18.89 -5.74
N LEU A 64 7.77 18.24 -6.73
CA LEU A 64 7.26 16.86 -6.61
C LEU A 64 8.37 15.90 -6.18
N GLN A 65 9.52 15.93 -6.84
CA GLN A 65 10.65 15.05 -6.53
C GLN A 65 11.13 15.25 -5.08
N THR A 66 11.19 16.49 -4.61
CA THR A 66 11.55 16.82 -3.23
C THR A 66 10.52 16.28 -2.26
N MET A 67 9.23 16.50 -2.49
CA MET A 67 8.14 15.96 -1.65
C MET A 67 8.18 14.43 -1.59
N ARG A 68 8.47 13.75 -2.71
CA ARG A 68 8.60 12.28 -2.77
C ARG A 68 9.79 11.75 -1.98
N THR A 69 10.88 12.51 -1.92
CA THR A 69 12.06 12.15 -1.11
C THR A 69 11.77 12.30 0.39
N GLU A 70 10.99 13.31 0.77
CA GLU A 70 10.66 13.59 2.18
C GLU A 70 9.56 12.69 2.70
N ASN A 71 8.45 12.56 1.98
CA ASN A 71 7.33 11.70 2.40
C ASN A 71 6.59 11.12 1.19
N ARG A 72 6.86 9.85 0.90
CA ARG A 72 6.19 9.12 -0.20
C ARG A 72 4.72 8.78 0.10
N ALA A 73 4.28 8.84 1.33
CA ALA A 73 2.92 8.44 1.71
C ALA A 73 1.87 9.49 1.33
N VAL A 74 2.24 10.77 1.29
CA VAL A 74 1.30 11.85 0.92
C VAL A 74 1.12 11.89 -0.60
N PRO A 75 -0.06 11.66 -1.16
CA PRO A 75 -0.29 11.72 -2.59
C PRO A 75 -0.18 13.15 -3.12
N VAL A 76 0.42 13.30 -4.30
CA VAL A 76 0.52 14.56 -5.03
C VAL A 76 -0.17 14.40 -6.38
N ILE A 77 -1.16 15.24 -6.65
CA ILE A 77 -1.84 15.37 -7.93
C ILE A 77 -1.26 16.59 -8.63
N MET A 78 -0.77 16.40 -9.87
CA MET A 78 -0.22 17.48 -10.66
C MET A 78 -1.32 18.23 -11.41
N LEU A 79 -1.32 19.55 -11.34
CA LEU A 79 -2.15 20.43 -12.17
C LEU A 79 -1.30 20.96 -13.33
N THR A 80 -1.78 20.86 -14.56
CA THR A 80 -0.99 21.27 -15.73
C THR A 80 -1.81 22.09 -16.72
N GLY A 81 -1.29 23.26 -17.11
CA GLY A 81 -1.86 24.07 -18.20
C GLY A 81 -1.50 23.57 -19.60
N THR A 82 -0.55 22.66 -19.73
CA THR A 82 -0.10 22.12 -21.01
C THR A 82 -0.72 20.74 -21.25
N LYS A 83 -1.39 20.55 -22.39
CA LYS A 83 -1.85 19.23 -22.87
C LYS A 83 -0.67 18.34 -23.35
N SER A 84 0.50 18.48 -22.77
CA SER A 84 1.68 17.69 -23.14
C SER A 84 1.62 16.34 -22.46
N VAL A 85 1.35 15.31 -23.22
CA VAL A 85 1.43 13.90 -22.77
C VAL A 85 2.79 13.60 -22.13
N LYS A 86 3.87 14.24 -22.62
CA LYS A 86 5.23 14.06 -22.09
C LYS A 86 5.32 14.52 -20.63
N THR A 87 4.81 15.71 -20.31
CA THR A 87 4.83 16.26 -18.94
C THR A 87 4.05 15.37 -17.96
N ALA A 88 2.88 14.86 -18.38
CA ALA A 88 2.10 13.94 -17.58
C ALA A 88 2.85 12.62 -17.31
N VAL A 89 3.48 12.06 -18.35
CA VAL A 89 4.30 10.84 -18.21
C VAL A 89 5.49 11.06 -17.27
N ASP A 90 6.17 12.20 -17.39
CA ASP A 90 7.31 12.52 -16.52
C ASP A 90 6.87 12.72 -15.05
N ALA A 91 5.73 13.37 -14.81
CA ALA A 91 5.14 13.49 -13.48
C ALA A 91 4.82 12.11 -12.86
N MET A 92 4.19 11.20 -13.62
CA MET A 92 3.89 9.85 -13.17
C MET A 92 5.16 9.04 -12.86
N LYS A 93 6.22 9.17 -13.68
CA LYS A 93 7.53 8.52 -13.42
C LYS A 93 8.20 9.06 -12.15
N LEU A 94 8.02 10.32 -11.82
CA LEU A 94 8.50 10.95 -10.60
C LEU A 94 7.64 10.61 -9.37
N GLY A 95 6.55 9.87 -9.56
CA GLY A 95 5.71 9.36 -8.48
C GLY A 95 4.50 10.24 -8.15
N ALA A 96 4.03 11.07 -9.07
CA ALA A 96 2.73 11.70 -8.92
C ALA A 96 1.64 10.62 -8.78
N ALA A 97 0.66 10.87 -7.92
CA ALA A 97 -0.47 9.95 -7.73
C ALA A 97 -1.44 10.02 -8.92
N ASP A 98 -1.59 11.23 -9.47
CA ASP A 98 -2.40 11.51 -10.65
C ASP A 98 -1.99 12.84 -11.27
N TYR A 99 -2.61 13.18 -12.41
CA TYR A 99 -2.48 14.51 -13.04
C TYR A 99 -3.83 14.98 -13.56
N LEU A 100 -4.04 16.31 -13.62
CA LEU A 100 -5.24 16.95 -14.13
C LEU A 100 -4.88 18.12 -15.01
N SER A 101 -5.45 18.20 -16.21
CA SER A 101 -5.14 19.28 -17.16
C SER A 101 -6.08 20.47 -16.99
N LYS A 102 -5.50 21.69 -16.87
CA LYS A 102 -6.26 22.95 -16.86
C LYS A 102 -6.73 23.31 -18.30
N PRO A 103 -7.95 23.80 -18.51
CA PRO A 103 -9.01 23.91 -17.53
C PRO A 103 -9.63 22.53 -17.22
N PHE A 104 -9.89 22.26 -15.96
CA PHE A 104 -10.55 21.04 -15.50
C PHE A 104 -11.95 21.34 -14.97
N ASP A 105 -12.82 20.32 -15.03
CA ASP A 105 -14.13 20.38 -14.41
C ASP A 105 -14.02 20.16 -12.89
N VAL A 106 -14.88 20.83 -12.13
CA VAL A 106 -14.96 20.68 -10.68
C VAL A 106 -15.29 19.25 -10.29
N GLU A 107 -16.20 18.60 -11.00
CA GLU A 107 -16.57 17.20 -10.74
C GLU A 107 -15.41 16.26 -11.00
N GLU A 108 -14.67 16.47 -12.09
CA GLU A 108 -13.45 15.69 -12.40
C GLU A 108 -12.40 15.80 -11.30
N LEU A 109 -12.14 17.03 -10.81
CA LEU A 109 -11.22 17.27 -9.71
C LEU A 109 -11.63 16.53 -8.43
N GLN A 110 -12.90 16.62 -8.05
CA GLN A 110 -13.42 15.97 -6.86
C GLN A 110 -13.29 14.44 -6.95
N ILE A 111 -13.65 13.84 -8.09
CA ILE A 111 -13.52 12.40 -8.33
C ILE A 111 -12.04 11.96 -8.20
N VAL A 112 -11.10 12.72 -8.77
CA VAL A 112 -9.68 12.40 -8.71
C VAL A 112 -9.15 12.49 -7.27
N ILE A 113 -9.55 13.51 -6.50
CA ILE A 113 -9.18 13.68 -5.10
C ILE A 113 -9.72 12.51 -4.26
N GLU A 114 -11.02 12.22 -4.36
CA GLU A 114 -11.67 11.16 -3.59
C GLU A 114 -11.06 9.79 -3.88
N ARG A 115 -10.84 9.46 -5.16
CA ARG A 115 -10.18 8.23 -5.57
C ARG A 115 -8.77 8.12 -5.00
N THR A 116 -8.01 9.20 -5.04
CA THR A 116 -6.62 9.24 -4.58
C THR A 116 -6.53 9.06 -3.07
N LEU A 117 -7.37 9.78 -2.31
CA LEU A 117 -7.44 9.65 -0.86
C LEU A 117 -7.96 8.28 -0.41
N GLY A 118 -9.00 7.75 -1.08
CA GLY A 118 -9.54 6.43 -0.78
C GLY A 118 -8.51 5.30 -1.01
N LYS A 119 -7.72 5.39 -2.09
CA LYS A 119 -6.62 4.45 -2.34
C LYS A 119 -5.56 4.52 -1.22
N GLN A 120 -5.19 5.72 -0.79
CA GLN A 120 -4.23 5.91 0.30
C GLN A 120 -4.75 5.32 1.62
N GLU A 121 -6.02 5.54 1.96
CA GLU A 121 -6.64 4.97 3.18
C GLU A 121 -6.59 3.44 3.15
N LEU A 122 -6.99 2.83 2.04
CA LEU A 122 -6.96 1.38 1.88
C LEU A 122 -5.53 0.83 2.02
N GLU A 123 -4.54 1.48 1.41
CA GLU A 123 -3.13 1.07 1.54
C GLU A 123 -2.61 1.22 2.98
N GLN A 124 -3.07 2.23 3.73
CA GLN A 124 -2.74 2.40 5.13
C GLN A 124 -3.40 1.33 6.01
N GLU A 125 -4.68 1.06 5.78
CA GLU A 125 -5.41 0.01 6.49
C GLU A 125 -4.77 -1.37 6.28
N VAL A 126 -4.46 -1.71 5.02
CA VAL A 126 -3.74 -2.95 4.70
C VAL A 126 -2.40 -3.03 5.42
N ARG A 127 -1.63 -1.94 5.47
CA ARG A 127 -0.35 -1.91 6.22
C ARG A 127 -0.57 -2.11 7.71
N GLN A 128 -1.57 -1.46 8.30
CA GLN A 128 -1.88 -1.60 9.72
C GLN A 128 -2.34 -3.02 10.07
N LEU A 129 -3.24 -3.60 9.27
CA LEU A 129 -3.70 -4.97 9.47
C LEU A 129 -2.55 -5.97 9.35
N ARG A 130 -1.66 -5.81 8.36
CA ARG A 130 -0.45 -6.64 8.22
C ARG A 130 0.47 -6.50 9.44
N ALA A 131 0.72 -5.28 9.92
CA ALA A 131 1.54 -5.05 11.10
C ALA A 131 0.95 -5.74 12.35
N GLN A 132 -0.37 -5.69 12.54
CA GLN A 132 -1.06 -6.41 13.62
C GLN A 132 -0.89 -7.92 13.50
N VAL A 133 -0.98 -8.47 12.29
CA VAL A 133 -0.77 -9.90 12.03
C VAL A 133 0.67 -10.30 12.35
N VAL A 134 1.65 -9.54 11.87
CA VAL A 134 3.08 -9.77 12.18
C VAL A 134 3.30 -9.74 13.69
N GLN A 135 2.79 -8.72 14.38
CA GLN A 135 2.91 -8.60 15.84
C GLN A 135 2.24 -9.76 16.57
N ARG A 136 1.09 -10.25 16.07
CA ARG A 136 0.36 -11.36 16.66
C ARG A 136 1.08 -12.70 16.52
N TYR A 137 1.87 -12.92 15.47
CA TYR A 137 2.51 -14.21 15.18
C TYR A 137 4.05 -14.18 15.25
N ALA A 138 4.67 -13.03 15.55
CA ALA A 138 6.06 -12.97 15.92
C ALA A 138 6.33 -13.77 17.23
N PHE A 139 7.60 -14.03 17.57
CA PHE A 139 8.02 -14.82 18.75
C PHE A 139 7.29 -14.50 20.05
N HIS A 140 6.77 -13.28 20.23
CA HIS A 140 6.13 -12.83 21.45
C HIS A 140 4.87 -13.63 21.84
N ASN A 141 4.31 -14.40 20.93
CA ASN A 141 3.10 -15.21 21.17
C ASN A 141 3.33 -16.72 21.29
N LEU A 142 4.55 -17.19 21.06
CA LEU A 142 4.97 -18.51 21.47
C LEU A 142 5.35 -18.43 22.96
N ILE A 143 4.40 -18.79 23.85
CA ILE A 143 4.59 -18.71 25.30
C ILE A 143 5.34 -19.95 25.78
N GLY A 144 6.55 -19.77 26.31
CA GLY A 144 7.29 -20.85 26.95
C GLY A 144 8.72 -20.44 27.31
N LYS A 145 9.12 -20.71 28.54
CA LYS A 145 10.49 -20.46 29.05
C LYS A 145 11.26 -21.75 29.30
N SER A 146 10.68 -22.90 28.98
CA SER A 146 11.35 -24.19 29.15
C SER A 146 12.54 -24.32 28.21
N PRO A 147 13.57 -25.11 28.57
CA PRO A 147 14.72 -25.37 27.70
C PRO A 147 14.30 -25.87 26.31
N ALA A 148 13.32 -26.76 26.22
CA ALA A 148 12.79 -27.27 24.96
C ALA A 148 12.18 -26.16 24.07
N MET A 149 11.49 -25.19 24.66
CA MET A 149 10.96 -24.05 23.92
C MET A 149 12.07 -23.13 23.43
N GLN A 150 13.13 -22.92 24.22
CA GLN A 150 14.29 -22.14 23.80
C GLN A 150 15.00 -22.76 22.59
N GLU A 151 15.11 -24.09 22.54
CA GLU A 151 15.64 -24.80 21.37
C GLU A 151 14.76 -24.61 20.12
N ILE A 152 13.41 -24.60 20.29
CA ILE A 152 12.48 -24.32 19.18
C ILE A 152 12.68 -22.90 18.67
N TYR A 153 12.81 -21.91 19.56
CA TYR A 153 13.06 -20.52 19.15
C TYR A 153 14.37 -20.39 18.37
N ALA A 154 15.46 -20.98 18.84
CA ALA A 154 16.73 -20.97 18.14
C ALA A 154 16.65 -21.63 16.75
N LYS A 155 15.91 -22.74 16.62
CA LYS A 155 15.68 -23.40 15.33
C LYS A 155 14.82 -22.53 14.39
N ILE A 156 13.80 -21.85 14.90
CA ILE A 156 12.97 -20.93 14.09
C ILE A 156 13.86 -19.80 13.54
N GLU A 157 14.68 -19.16 14.37
CA GLU A 157 15.63 -18.12 13.93
C GLU A 157 16.59 -18.62 12.85
N GLN A 158 17.13 -19.81 13.03
CA GLN A 158 18.07 -20.40 12.09
C GLN A 158 17.45 -20.67 10.71
N VAL A 159 16.16 -21.06 10.64
CA VAL A 159 15.50 -21.43 9.38
C VAL A 159 14.67 -20.33 8.76
N ALA A 160 14.37 -19.25 9.49
CA ALA A 160 13.43 -18.22 9.06
C ALA A 160 13.78 -17.62 7.69
N ASP A 161 15.02 -17.26 7.45
CA ASP A 161 15.48 -16.69 6.18
C ASP A 161 15.95 -17.73 5.14
N SER A 162 15.88 -19.03 5.51
CA SER A 162 16.18 -20.11 4.58
C SER A 162 15.02 -20.34 3.58
N ARG A 163 15.38 -20.84 2.38
CA ARG A 163 14.41 -21.32 1.39
C ARG A 163 14.16 -22.83 1.50
N THR A 164 14.68 -23.47 2.53
CA THR A 164 14.56 -24.90 2.74
C THR A 164 13.15 -25.25 3.21
N THR A 165 12.65 -26.41 2.77
CA THR A 165 11.39 -26.98 3.29
C THR A 165 11.59 -27.37 4.75
N VAL A 166 10.69 -26.93 5.62
CA VAL A 166 10.71 -27.23 7.05
C VAL A 166 9.56 -28.18 7.39
N LEU A 167 9.88 -29.34 7.97
CA LEU A 167 8.89 -30.28 8.52
C LEU A 167 8.75 -30.03 10.03
N VAL A 168 7.52 -29.69 10.46
CA VAL A 168 7.16 -29.50 11.87
C VAL A 168 6.34 -30.70 12.34
N THR A 169 6.86 -31.49 13.27
CA THR A 169 6.19 -32.69 13.82
C THR A 169 5.80 -32.49 15.29
N GLY A 170 4.80 -33.24 15.73
CA GLY A 170 4.31 -33.22 17.13
C GLY A 170 2.87 -33.70 17.23
N GLU A 171 2.39 -33.93 18.45
CA GLU A 171 1.03 -34.36 18.73
C GLU A 171 -0.04 -33.30 18.32
N SER A 172 -1.29 -33.73 18.22
CA SER A 172 -2.38 -32.79 17.94
C SER A 172 -2.51 -31.76 19.08
N GLY A 173 -2.75 -30.49 18.71
CA GLY A 173 -2.91 -29.40 19.70
C GLY A 173 -1.60 -28.80 20.25
N THR A 174 -0.39 -29.30 19.89
CA THR A 174 0.89 -28.79 20.40
C THR A 174 1.33 -27.45 19.82
N GLY A 175 0.56 -26.85 18.90
CA GLY A 175 0.88 -25.52 18.33
C GLY A 175 1.77 -25.55 17.10
N LYS A 176 1.84 -26.64 16.35
CA LYS A 176 2.64 -26.75 15.10
C LYS A 176 2.37 -25.62 14.11
N GLU A 177 1.10 -25.22 13.97
CA GLU A 177 0.71 -24.09 13.12
C GLU A 177 1.29 -22.75 13.60
N LEU A 178 1.37 -22.55 14.92
CA LEU A 178 2.00 -21.34 15.49
C LEU A 178 3.51 -21.31 15.19
N VAL A 179 4.18 -22.46 15.21
CA VAL A 179 5.58 -22.56 14.82
C VAL A 179 5.78 -22.23 13.34
N ALA A 180 4.93 -22.76 12.46
CA ALA A 180 4.97 -22.43 11.03
C ALA A 180 4.74 -20.92 10.76
N LYS A 181 3.76 -20.33 11.43
CA LYS A 181 3.52 -18.88 11.40
C LYS A 181 4.71 -18.09 11.94
N ALA A 182 5.30 -18.53 13.06
CA ALA A 182 6.48 -17.87 13.62
C ALA A 182 7.68 -17.89 12.66
N ILE A 183 7.92 -19.00 11.95
CA ILE A 183 8.95 -19.06 10.91
C ILE A 183 8.68 -18.02 9.82
N HIS A 184 7.45 -17.95 9.31
CA HIS A 184 7.09 -17.00 8.25
C HIS A 184 7.22 -15.54 8.70
N TYR A 185 6.60 -15.17 9.83
CA TYR A 185 6.55 -13.79 10.29
C TYR A 185 7.86 -13.25 10.90
N ASN A 186 8.83 -14.12 11.18
CA ASN A 186 10.18 -13.73 11.56
C ASN A 186 11.18 -13.76 10.38
N SER A 187 10.71 -14.04 9.16
CA SER A 187 11.54 -14.08 7.95
C SER A 187 11.51 -12.78 7.16
N ALA A 188 12.40 -12.63 6.19
CA ALA A 188 12.35 -11.56 5.19
C ALA A 188 11.06 -11.57 4.36
N ARG A 189 10.29 -12.66 4.39
CA ARG A 189 9.00 -12.85 3.69
C ARG A 189 7.78 -12.46 4.52
N ARG A 190 7.95 -11.91 5.72
CA ARG A 190 6.88 -11.57 6.68
C ARG A 190 5.74 -10.71 6.12
N GLU A 191 6.01 -9.95 5.07
CA GLU A 191 5.03 -9.09 4.39
C GLU A 191 4.32 -9.80 3.23
N ARG A 192 4.76 -11.03 2.88
CA ARG A 192 4.12 -11.86 1.87
C ARG A 192 2.94 -12.65 2.47
N PRO A 193 1.99 -13.11 1.64
CA PRO A 193 0.90 -13.95 2.12
C PRO A 193 1.43 -15.22 2.82
N PHE A 194 0.81 -15.58 3.95
CA PHE A 194 0.95 -16.88 4.57
C PHE A 194 -0.26 -17.73 4.20
N VAL A 195 -0.08 -18.68 3.31
CA VAL A 195 -1.16 -19.52 2.80
C VAL A 195 -1.13 -20.85 3.54
N ALA A 196 -2.20 -21.15 4.29
CA ALA A 196 -2.35 -22.41 5.03
C ALA A 196 -3.40 -23.30 4.36
N LEU A 197 -3.06 -24.56 4.11
CA LEU A 197 -3.97 -25.56 3.55
C LEU A 197 -4.02 -26.78 4.46
N ASN A 198 -5.25 -27.18 4.87
CA ASN A 198 -5.46 -28.43 5.60
C ASN A 198 -5.74 -29.56 4.62
N CYS A 199 -4.70 -30.25 4.19
CA CYS A 199 -4.83 -31.36 3.25
C CYS A 199 -5.68 -32.54 3.77
N ALA A 200 -5.72 -32.75 5.09
CA ALA A 200 -6.52 -33.81 5.71
C ALA A 200 -8.05 -33.54 5.66
N ALA A 201 -8.44 -32.28 5.48
CA ALA A 201 -9.84 -31.88 5.36
C ALA A 201 -10.36 -31.92 3.89
N LEU A 202 -9.47 -32.16 2.91
CA LEU A 202 -9.81 -32.16 1.50
C LEU A 202 -9.95 -33.60 0.99
N PRO A 203 -10.94 -33.90 0.12
CA PRO A 203 -10.96 -35.12 -0.65
C PRO A 203 -9.70 -35.24 -1.51
N GLU A 204 -9.11 -36.44 -1.63
CA GLU A 204 -7.91 -36.67 -2.45
C GLU A 204 -8.04 -36.14 -3.89
N THR A 205 -9.23 -36.27 -4.48
CA THR A 205 -9.55 -35.80 -5.83
C THR A 205 -9.50 -34.29 -6.00
N LEU A 206 -9.55 -33.50 -4.92
CA LEU A 206 -9.53 -32.06 -4.95
C LEU A 206 -8.19 -31.45 -4.51
N ILE A 207 -7.30 -32.25 -3.91
CA ILE A 207 -6.02 -31.76 -3.40
C ILE A 207 -5.18 -31.10 -4.50
N GLU A 208 -5.04 -31.75 -5.64
CA GLU A 208 -4.27 -31.21 -6.78
C GLU A 208 -4.88 -29.92 -7.30
N SER A 209 -6.21 -29.87 -7.44
CA SER A 209 -6.93 -28.68 -7.89
C SER A 209 -6.82 -27.52 -6.90
N GLU A 210 -6.84 -27.76 -5.61
CA GLU A 210 -6.64 -26.72 -4.58
C GLU A 210 -5.18 -26.23 -4.55
N LEU A 211 -4.20 -27.13 -4.66
CA LEU A 211 -2.78 -26.78 -4.63
C LEU A 211 -2.34 -26.02 -5.89
N PHE A 212 -2.65 -26.52 -7.07
CA PHE A 212 -2.13 -26.04 -8.35
C PHE A 212 -3.13 -25.24 -9.18
N GLY A 213 -4.42 -25.23 -8.77
CA GLY A 213 -5.49 -24.64 -9.56
C GLY A 213 -5.93 -25.50 -10.75
N HIS A 214 -6.90 -24.98 -11.49
CA HIS A 214 -7.38 -25.64 -12.71
C HIS A 214 -7.91 -24.63 -13.72
N GLU A 215 -7.85 -25.00 -15.00
CA GLU A 215 -8.50 -24.28 -16.08
C GLU A 215 -9.96 -24.72 -16.23
N LYS A 216 -10.79 -23.82 -16.79
CA LYS A 216 -12.18 -24.13 -17.09
C LYS A 216 -12.27 -25.36 -18.00
N GLY A 217 -13.08 -26.35 -17.60
CA GLY A 217 -13.33 -27.57 -18.37
C GLY A 217 -12.31 -28.71 -18.16
N SER A 218 -11.38 -28.59 -17.21
CA SER A 218 -10.40 -29.63 -16.89
C SER A 218 -11.01 -30.88 -16.24
N PHE A 219 -12.19 -30.75 -15.63
CA PHE A 219 -13.03 -31.86 -15.12
C PHE A 219 -14.51 -31.43 -15.13
N THR A 220 -15.43 -32.40 -14.87
CA THR A 220 -16.88 -32.24 -15.06
C THR A 220 -17.48 -31.02 -14.37
N ASP A 221 -16.96 -30.61 -13.20
CA ASP A 221 -17.46 -29.49 -12.42
C ASP A 221 -16.59 -28.21 -12.52
N ALA A 222 -15.58 -28.19 -13.38
CA ALA A 222 -14.71 -27.04 -13.60
C ALA A 222 -15.40 -25.95 -14.45
N THR A 223 -16.35 -25.24 -13.87
CA THR A 223 -17.14 -24.18 -14.55
C THR A 223 -16.36 -22.90 -14.82
N ALA A 224 -15.30 -22.62 -14.05
CA ALA A 224 -14.44 -21.45 -14.16
C ALA A 224 -12.97 -21.83 -13.90
N ARG A 225 -12.02 -20.98 -14.35
CA ARG A 225 -10.63 -21.06 -13.95
C ARG A 225 -10.50 -20.75 -12.46
N ARG A 226 -9.68 -21.52 -11.72
CA ARG A 226 -9.35 -21.27 -10.32
C ARG A 226 -7.84 -21.26 -10.11
N VAL A 227 -7.35 -20.24 -9.42
CA VAL A 227 -5.95 -20.07 -9.05
C VAL A 227 -5.61 -21.00 -7.88
N GLY A 228 -4.47 -21.70 -7.95
CA GLY A 228 -4.03 -22.61 -6.89
C GLY A 228 -3.35 -21.91 -5.74
N GLN A 229 -3.31 -22.59 -4.57
CA GLN A 229 -2.69 -22.04 -3.36
C GLN A 229 -1.18 -21.76 -3.52
N PHE A 230 -0.48 -22.50 -4.37
CA PHE A 230 0.93 -22.24 -4.70
C PHE A 230 1.14 -20.97 -5.52
N GLU A 231 0.16 -20.57 -6.34
CA GLU A 231 0.23 -19.31 -7.09
C GLU A 231 -0.10 -18.10 -6.21
N LEU A 232 -0.91 -18.32 -5.15
CA LEU A 232 -1.30 -17.29 -4.17
C LEU A 232 -0.22 -17.03 -3.11
N ALA A 233 0.71 -17.97 -2.86
CA ALA A 233 1.79 -17.89 -1.90
C ALA A 233 3.01 -17.14 -2.46
#